data_d4a388fab00029f6d714331bfd561597
#
_entry.id   d4a388fab00029f6d714331bfd561597
#
_cell.length_a   1.000
_cell.length_b   1.000
_cell.length_c   1.000
_cell.angle_alpha   90.00
_cell.angle_beta   90.00
_cell.angle_gamma   90.00
#
_symmetry.space_group_name_H-M   'P 1'
#
loop_
_entity.id
_entity.type
_entity.pdbx_description
1 polymer ?
#
loop_
_entity_poly.entity_id
_entity_poly.type
_entity_poly.pdbx_seq_one_letter_code
_entity_poly.pdbx_strand_id
1 'polypeptide(L)'
;MHPAAARFQGPIGGASIRAMTKPHQPWFVRRPLPERVQTVHLIGIAGSGMGAFACMLQDAGYTVRGSDLNVYPPMSDVLRGRGIAWMEGWDAAHLAWDPDLVIVGNVCRRDNPEAVEAERRGIAVSFPQAFSDLFLVDRAAVVIAGTHGKTTTTALTTWLMQGAGLNPGMLVGGVTLNFDATYLLQGGA
;
A
#
# COMPACT_ATOMS: atom_id res chain seq x y z
N MET A 1 -26.53 30.26 9.79
CA MET A 1 -27.36 29.19 10.38
C MET A 1 -26.97 27.88 9.73
N HIS A 2 -26.24 27.05 10.46
CA HIS A 2 -25.80 25.73 9.98
C HIS A 2 -26.82 24.68 10.47
N PRO A 3 -27.33 23.77 9.64
CA PRO A 3 -28.21 22.71 10.13
C PRO A 3 -27.40 21.63 10.84
N ALA A 4 -27.89 21.25 12.02
CA ALA A 4 -27.32 20.28 12.91
C ALA A 4 -27.30 18.88 12.27
N ALA A 5 -26.18 18.18 12.43
CA ALA A 5 -26.04 16.77 12.07
C ALA A 5 -26.94 15.90 12.95
N ALA A 6 -27.86 15.17 12.33
CA ALA A 6 -28.71 14.20 13.00
C ALA A 6 -27.86 13.02 13.49
N ARG A 7 -27.77 12.82 14.79
CA ARG A 7 -27.21 11.61 15.40
C ARG A 7 -28.22 10.49 15.28
N PHE A 8 -27.86 9.45 14.54
CA PHE A 8 -28.61 8.20 14.51
C PHE A 8 -28.36 7.45 15.82
N GLN A 9 -29.34 7.40 16.71
CA GLN A 9 -29.37 6.56 17.90
C GLN A 9 -30.44 5.48 17.71
N GLY A 10 -30.01 4.26 17.38
CA GLY A 10 -30.83 3.08 17.40
C GLY A 10 -30.02 1.89 17.95
N PRO A 11 -30.56 1.05 18.84
CA PRO A 11 -29.82 -0.10 19.37
C PRO A 11 -29.78 -1.18 18.29
N ILE A 12 -28.60 -1.41 17.73
CA ILE A 12 -28.32 -2.62 16.95
C ILE A 12 -28.13 -3.74 17.96
N GLY A 13 -29.08 -4.69 17.96
CA GLY A 13 -29.07 -5.86 18.83
C GLY A 13 -27.74 -6.61 18.78
N GLY A 14 -27.16 -6.86 19.96
CA GLY A 14 -25.88 -7.51 20.12
C GLY A 14 -25.86 -8.94 19.63
N ALA A 15 -25.38 -9.18 18.41
CA ALA A 15 -24.78 -10.44 18.05
C ALA A 15 -23.34 -10.44 18.57
N SER A 16 -23.09 -11.18 19.63
CA SER A 16 -21.75 -11.45 20.14
C SER A 16 -20.97 -12.22 19.09
N ILE A 17 -20.19 -11.53 18.26
CA ILE A 17 -19.16 -12.14 17.43
C ILE A 17 -18.04 -12.57 18.36
N ARG A 18 -18.12 -13.84 18.80
CA ARG A 18 -17.05 -14.49 19.54
C ARG A 18 -15.81 -14.48 18.65
N ALA A 19 -14.85 -13.65 18.96
CA ALA A 19 -13.57 -13.60 18.27
C ALA A 19 -12.86 -14.96 18.45
N MET A 20 -12.99 -15.83 17.45
CA MET A 20 -12.21 -17.06 17.31
C MET A 20 -10.96 -16.81 16.46
N THR A 21 -10.18 -15.83 16.82
CA THR A 21 -8.80 -15.70 16.31
C THR A 21 -7.94 -15.22 17.46
N LYS A 22 -6.87 -16.01 17.76
CA LYS A 22 -5.75 -15.44 18.53
C LYS A 22 -5.41 -14.12 17.84
N PRO A 23 -5.25 -13.00 18.58
CA PRO A 23 -4.90 -11.75 17.96
C PRO A 23 -3.64 -12.01 17.12
N HIS A 24 -3.76 -11.83 15.82
CA HIS A 24 -2.62 -11.84 14.93
C HIS A 24 -1.80 -10.61 15.34
N GLN A 25 -0.88 -10.79 16.27
CA GLN A 25 0.07 -9.72 16.58
C GLN A 25 0.79 -9.43 15.27
N PRO A 26 0.61 -8.24 14.72
CA PRO A 26 1.41 -7.85 13.58
C PRO A 26 2.87 -7.99 14.02
N TRP A 27 3.64 -8.74 13.26
CA TRP A 27 5.06 -8.92 13.56
C TRP A 27 5.86 -7.64 13.32
N PHE A 28 5.23 -6.61 12.76
CA PHE A 28 5.74 -5.26 12.72
C PHE A 28 5.10 -4.40 13.82
N VAL A 29 5.93 -3.84 14.66
CA VAL A 29 5.52 -2.76 15.56
C VAL A 29 5.48 -1.49 14.73
N ARG A 30 4.35 -0.76 14.75
CA ARG A 30 4.26 0.54 14.10
C ARG A 30 5.33 1.48 14.67
N ARG A 31 6.17 2.01 13.81
CA ARG A 31 7.24 2.96 14.13
C ARG A 31 7.02 4.24 13.34
N PRO A 32 7.41 5.42 13.86
CA PRO A 32 7.44 6.61 13.03
C PRO A 32 8.38 6.38 11.84
N LEU A 33 8.01 6.91 10.68
CA LEU A 33 8.92 6.92 9.53
C LEU A 33 10.12 7.83 9.83
N PRO A 34 11.28 7.61 9.16
CA PRO A 34 12.37 8.56 9.17
C PRO A 34 11.90 9.95 8.74
N GLU A 35 12.49 11.01 9.30
CA GLU A 35 12.14 12.40 8.94
C GLU A 35 12.28 12.67 7.45
N ARG A 36 13.19 11.97 6.79
CA ARG A 36 13.44 12.09 5.36
C ARG A 36 13.54 10.69 4.74
N VAL A 37 12.63 10.38 3.85
CA VAL A 37 12.64 9.17 3.03
C VAL A 37 12.84 9.58 1.59
N GLN A 38 13.84 9.04 0.91
CA GLN A 38 14.10 9.23 -0.53
C GLN A 38 14.21 7.90 -1.27
N THR A 39 14.69 6.87 -0.57
CA THR A 39 15.00 5.55 -1.13
C THR A 39 14.15 4.48 -0.44
N VAL A 40 13.43 3.69 -1.24
CA VAL A 40 12.47 2.71 -0.73
C VAL A 40 12.71 1.35 -1.37
N HIS A 41 12.84 0.32 -0.54
CA HIS A 41 12.90 -1.07 -0.98
C HIS A 41 11.58 -1.79 -0.67
N LEU A 42 11.01 -2.50 -1.65
CA LEU A 42 9.77 -3.25 -1.50
C LEU A 42 10.04 -4.77 -1.56
N ILE A 43 9.78 -5.46 -0.47
CA ILE A 43 9.85 -6.93 -0.43
C ILE A 43 8.51 -7.50 -0.89
N GLY A 44 8.50 -8.30 -1.96
CA GLY A 44 7.29 -8.78 -2.63
C GLY A 44 6.78 -7.82 -3.68
N ILE A 45 7.67 -7.14 -4.42
CA ILE A 45 7.37 -6.07 -5.37
C ILE A 45 6.50 -6.52 -6.55
N ALA A 46 6.53 -7.79 -6.92
CA ALA A 46 5.76 -8.32 -8.05
C ALA A 46 4.28 -8.58 -7.71
N GLY A 47 3.87 -8.48 -6.45
CA GLY A 47 2.46 -8.50 -6.08
C GLY A 47 1.69 -7.33 -6.69
N SER A 48 0.46 -7.55 -7.20
CA SER A 48 -0.31 -6.52 -7.90
C SER A 48 -0.48 -5.22 -7.12
N GLY A 49 -0.75 -5.30 -5.82
CA GLY A 49 -0.85 -4.12 -4.95
C GLY A 49 0.50 -3.48 -4.66
N MET A 50 1.53 -4.30 -4.42
CA MET A 50 2.89 -3.81 -4.16
C MET A 50 3.52 -3.18 -5.40
N GLY A 51 3.35 -3.79 -6.58
CA GLY A 51 3.83 -3.22 -7.84
C GLY A 51 3.13 -1.91 -8.19
N ALA A 52 1.81 -1.81 -7.99
CA ALA A 52 1.08 -0.56 -8.14
C ALA A 52 1.63 0.52 -7.20
N PHE A 53 1.91 0.13 -5.95
CA PHE A 53 2.48 1.04 -4.95
C PHE A 53 3.93 1.44 -5.28
N ALA A 54 4.74 0.53 -5.82
CA ALA A 54 6.09 0.83 -6.31
C ALA A 54 6.06 1.91 -7.40
N CYS A 55 5.15 1.78 -8.36
CA CYS A 55 4.95 2.79 -9.41
C CYS A 55 4.45 4.13 -8.83
N MET A 56 3.52 4.08 -7.88
CA MET A 56 3.00 5.27 -7.20
C MET A 56 4.09 6.01 -6.42
N LEU A 57 4.96 5.28 -5.71
CA LEU A 57 6.11 5.86 -5.02
C LEU A 57 7.09 6.52 -5.99
N GLN A 58 7.39 5.87 -7.12
CA GLN A 58 8.27 6.43 -8.13
C GLN A 58 7.70 7.75 -8.70
N ASP A 59 6.41 7.78 -9.02
CA ASP A 59 5.74 9.00 -9.53
C ASP A 59 5.67 10.10 -8.46
N ALA A 60 5.70 9.73 -7.17
CA ALA A 60 5.82 10.67 -6.05
C ALA A 60 7.27 11.13 -5.81
N GLY A 61 8.24 10.69 -6.61
CA GLY A 61 9.63 11.15 -6.57
C GLY A 61 10.59 10.30 -5.72
N TYR A 62 10.14 9.13 -5.22
CA TYR A 62 11.02 8.21 -4.50
C TYR A 62 11.88 7.38 -5.47
N THR A 63 13.12 7.06 -5.07
CA THR A 63 13.92 6.03 -5.72
C THR A 63 13.48 4.67 -5.21
N VAL A 64 12.94 3.84 -6.11
CA VAL A 64 12.32 2.57 -5.75
C VAL A 64 13.12 1.39 -6.31
N ARG A 65 13.36 0.39 -5.46
CA ARG A 65 13.84 -0.94 -5.84
C ARG A 65 13.04 -1.99 -5.07
N GLY A 66 13.20 -3.24 -5.42
CA GLY A 66 12.55 -4.30 -4.65
C GLY A 66 13.10 -5.68 -4.92
N SER A 67 12.47 -6.66 -4.30
CA SER A 67 12.77 -8.08 -4.44
C SER A 67 11.48 -8.89 -4.51
N ASP A 68 11.54 -10.03 -5.20
CA ASP A 68 10.46 -11.02 -5.22
C ASP A 68 11.03 -12.40 -5.61
N LEU A 69 10.34 -13.47 -5.25
CA LEU A 69 10.71 -14.83 -5.65
C LEU A 69 10.43 -15.09 -7.13
N ASN A 70 9.34 -14.53 -7.65
CA ASN A 70 8.86 -14.79 -8.99
C ASN A 70 8.32 -13.50 -9.62
N VAL A 71 9.05 -12.94 -10.55
CA VAL A 71 8.64 -11.73 -11.27
C VAL A 71 8.30 -12.08 -12.72
N TYR A 72 7.01 -12.12 -13.04
CA TYR A 72 6.50 -12.50 -14.35
C TYR A 72 5.46 -11.50 -14.87
N PRO A 73 5.15 -11.52 -16.17
CA PRO A 73 4.12 -10.65 -16.75
C PRO A 73 2.74 -10.82 -16.08
N PRO A 74 1.96 -9.73 -15.94
CA PRO A 74 2.22 -8.39 -16.48
C PRO A 74 3.15 -7.52 -15.63
N MET A 75 3.42 -7.88 -14.35
CA MET A 75 4.14 -7.01 -13.44
C MET A 75 5.61 -6.80 -13.84
N SER A 76 6.29 -7.84 -14.33
CA SER A 76 7.67 -7.70 -14.83
C SER A 76 7.78 -6.66 -15.95
N ASP A 77 6.77 -6.59 -16.83
CA ASP A 77 6.77 -5.65 -17.94
C ASP A 77 6.52 -4.21 -17.46
N VAL A 78 5.63 -4.05 -16.48
CA VAL A 78 5.38 -2.76 -15.83
C VAL A 78 6.64 -2.24 -15.14
N LEU A 79 7.28 -3.05 -14.31
CA LEU A 79 8.49 -2.65 -13.58
C LEU A 79 9.64 -2.33 -14.53
N ARG A 80 9.84 -3.17 -15.57
CA ARG A 80 10.88 -2.95 -16.60
C ARG A 80 10.61 -1.67 -17.40
N GLY A 81 9.37 -1.46 -17.85
CA GLY A 81 8.97 -0.27 -18.61
C GLY A 81 9.17 1.04 -17.82
N ARG A 82 9.12 0.97 -16.49
CA ARG A 82 9.38 2.08 -15.60
C ARG A 82 10.83 2.20 -15.11
N GLY A 83 11.69 1.25 -15.47
CA GLY A 83 13.08 1.23 -15.00
C GLY A 83 13.20 0.96 -13.49
N ILE A 84 12.18 0.38 -12.86
CA ILE A 84 12.24 -0.04 -11.45
C ILE A 84 13.04 -1.34 -11.37
N ALA A 85 14.19 -1.28 -10.71
CA ALA A 85 15.05 -2.46 -10.54
C ALA A 85 14.51 -3.40 -9.46
N TRP A 86 14.64 -4.70 -9.72
CA TRP A 86 14.32 -5.73 -8.71
C TRP A 86 15.38 -6.82 -8.69
N MET A 87 15.46 -7.52 -7.57
CA MET A 87 16.28 -8.72 -7.38
C MET A 87 15.39 -9.93 -7.21
N GLU A 88 15.78 -11.07 -7.78
CA GLU A 88 15.07 -12.33 -7.62
C GLU A 88 15.55 -13.07 -6.36
N GLY A 89 14.61 -13.71 -5.66
CA GLY A 89 14.88 -14.39 -4.40
C GLY A 89 14.82 -13.47 -3.19
N TRP A 90 15.20 -14.02 -2.03
CA TRP A 90 15.27 -13.32 -0.76
C TRP A 90 16.69 -13.40 -0.20
N ASP A 91 17.37 -12.28 -0.09
CA ASP A 91 18.71 -12.18 0.49
C ASP A 91 18.89 -10.86 1.22
N ALA A 92 19.38 -10.87 2.45
CA ALA A 92 19.70 -9.68 3.21
C ALA A 92 20.68 -8.74 2.48
N ALA A 93 21.53 -9.28 1.59
CA ALA A 93 22.44 -8.51 0.74
C ALA A 93 21.71 -7.59 -0.26
N HIS A 94 20.44 -7.87 -0.58
CA HIS A 94 19.63 -6.97 -1.39
C HIS A 94 19.42 -5.59 -0.77
N LEU A 95 19.64 -5.44 0.55
CA LEU A 95 19.59 -4.17 1.25
C LEU A 95 20.95 -3.45 1.34
N ALA A 96 21.98 -3.93 0.64
CA ALA A 96 23.32 -3.32 0.65
C ALA A 96 23.37 -1.93 -0.01
N TRP A 97 22.35 -1.56 -0.79
CA TRP A 97 22.22 -0.20 -1.35
C TRP A 97 21.68 0.84 -0.36
N ASP A 98 21.48 0.43 0.89
CA ASP A 98 21.12 1.24 2.06
C ASP A 98 19.84 2.08 1.88
N PRO A 99 18.67 1.44 1.70
CA PRO A 99 17.40 2.15 1.59
C PRO A 99 17.01 2.83 2.91
N ASP A 100 16.40 4.02 2.82
CA ASP A 100 15.85 4.72 3.98
C ASP A 100 14.66 3.97 4.60
N LEU A 101 13.91 3.25 3.77
CA LEU A 101 12.69 2.54 4.17
C LEU A 101 12.57 1.19 3.44
N VAL A 102 12.17 0.16 4.17
CA VAL A 102 11.84 -1.14 3.61
C VAL A 102 10.37 -1.44 3.86
N ILE A 103 9.61 -1.61 2.78
CA ILE A 103 8.18 -1.93 2.83
C ILE A 103 8.00 -3.42 2.63
N VAL A 104 7.43 -4.08 3.63
CA VAL A 104 7.26 -5.53 3.64
C VAL A 104 5.85 -5.89 3.18
N GLY A 105 5.77 -6.68 2.11
CA GLY A 105 4.51 -7.19 1.57
C GLY A 105 3.89 -8.26 2.46
N ASN A 106 2.56 -8.41 2.39
CA ASN A 106 1.81 -9.37 3.20
C ASN A 106 2.15 -10.85 2.92
N VAL A 107 2.76 -11.14 1.78
CA VAL A 107 3.20 -12.50 1.40
C VAL A 107 4.50 -12.90 2.09
N CYS A 108 5.23 -11.96 2.66
CA CYS A 108 6.49 -12.21 3.33
C CYS A 108 6.29 -12.90 4.67
N ARG A 109 7.08 -13.94 4.91
CA ARG A 109 7.11 -14.66 6.18
C ARG A 109 8.04 -13.94 7.16
N ARG A 110 7.87 -14.24 8.46
CA ARG A 110 8.71 -13.66 9.53
C ARG A 110 10.20 -13.99 9.41
N ASP A 111 10.50 -15.11 8.75
CA ASP A 111 11.87 -15.63 8.53
C ASP A 111 12.49 -15.13 7.20
N ASN A 112 11.82 -14.23 6.49
CA ASN A 112 12.39 -13.62 5.29
C ASN A 112 13.66 -12.83 5.66
N PRO A 113 14.83 -13.14 5.05
CA PRO A 113 16.11 -12.56 5.46
C PRO A 113 16.19 -11.04 5.28
N GLU A 114 15.53 -10.49 4.25
CA GLU A 114 15.47 -9.05 4.05
C GLU A 114 14.60 -8.36 5.11
N ALA A 115 13.43 -8.95 5.44
CA ALA A 115 12.56 -8.42 6.46
C ALA A 115 13.22 -8.46 7.85
N VAL A 116 13.95 -9.53 8.18
CA VAL A 116 14.73 -9.66 9.42
C VAL A 116 15.81 -8.58 9.48
N GLU A 117 16.57 -8.38 8.41
CA GLU A 117 17.61 -7.36 8.34
C GLU A 117 17.04 -5.94 8.41
N ALA A 118 15.93 -5.67 7.71
CA ALA A 118 15.26 -4.38 7.77
C ALA A 118 14.72 -4.06 9.19
N GLU A 119 14.17 -5.07 9.89
CA GLU A 119 13.77 -4.93 11.30
C GLU A 119 14.97 -4.65 12.21
N ARG A 120 16.09 -5.34 12.00
CA ARG A 120 17.33 -5.11 12.76
C ARG A 120 17.86 -3.69 12.58
N ARG A 121 17.74 -3.12 11.37
CA ARG A 121 18.09 -1.72 11.06
C ARG A 121 17.04 -0.71 11.55
N GLY A 122 15.84 -1.15 11.92
CA GLY A 122 14.75 -0.27 12.34
C GLY A 122 14.05 0.48 11.20
N ILE A 123 14.22 0.02 9.96
CA ILE A 123 13.69 0.65 8.74
C ILE A 123 12.52 -0.14 8.10
N ALA A 124 12.09 -1.24 8.71
CA ALA A 124 10.99 -2.06 8.21
C ALA A 124 9.63 -1.46 8.59
N VAL A 125 8.73 -1.39 7.63
CA VAL A 125 7.32 -1.05 7.83
C VAL A 125 6.42 -1.96 7.01
N SER A 126 5.17 -2.13 7.43
CA SER A 126 4.18 -2.83 6.63
C SER A 126 3.68 -1.94 5.48
N PHE A 127 3.20 -2.57 4.39
CA PHE A 127 2.58 -1.83 3.28
C PHE A 127 1.43 -0.91 3.74
N PRO A 128 0.46 -1.33 4.57
CA PRO A 128 -0.59 -0.43 5.03
C PRO A 128 -0.06 0.76 5.83
N GLN A 129 0.97 0.57 6.64
CA GLN A 129 1.59 1.66 7.38
C GLN A 129 2.28 2.65 6.43
N ALA A 130 3.13 2.16 5.51
CA ALA A 130 3.81 3.02 4.54
C ALA A 130 2.82 3.85 3.72
N PHE A 131 1.74 3.21 3.25
CA PHE A 131 0.71 3.91 2.49
C PHE A 131 0.01 4.99 3.33
N SER A 132 -0.36 4.65 4.59
CA SER A 132 -0.96 5.61 5.51
C SER A 132 -0.06 6.81 5.79
N ASP A 133 1.20 6.54 6.13
CA ASP A 133 2.11 7.57 6.64
C ASP A 133 2.73 8.43 5.53
N LEU A 134 2.80 7.92 4.28
CA LEU A 134 3.33 8.67 3.13
C LEU A 134 2.24 9.38 2.31
N PHE A 135 1.01 8.86 2.27
CA PHE A 135 -0.01 9.36 1.33
C PHE A 135 -1.34 9.77 1.96
N LEU A 136 -1.64 9.36 3.20
CA LEU A 136 -2.94 9.62 3.84
C LEU A 136 -2.88 10.63 4.99
N VAL A 137 -1.71 11.17 5.31
CA VAL A 137 -1.58 12.21 6.35
C VAL A 137 -2.40 13.43 5.93
N ASP A 138 -3.22 13.94 6.85
CA ASP A 138 -4.11 15.10 6.66
C ASP A 138 -5.15 14.92 5.53
N ARG A 139 -5.49 13.68 5.18
CA ARG A 139 -6.46 13.35 4.15
C ARG A 139 -7.61 12.51 4.69
N ALA A 140 -8.80 12.70 4.13
CA ALA A 140 -9.92 11.81 4.37
C ALA A 140 -9.70 10.49 3.61
N ALA A 141 -9.50 9.39 4.34
CA ALA A 141 -9.29 8.08 3.75
C ALA A 141 -10.61 7.29 3.67
N VAL A 142 -10.94 6.79 2.47
CA VAL A 142 -12.05 5.88 2.24
C VAL A 142 -11.49 4.49 1.94
N VAL A 143 -11.69 3.54 2.85
CA VAL A 143 -11.18 2.16 2.73
C VAL A 143 -12.31 1.23 2.33
N ILE A 144 -12.17 0.60 1.15
CA ILE A 144 -13.10 -0.40 0.64
C ILE A 144 -12.59 -1.79 1.00
N ALA A 145 -13.26 -2.46 1.92
CA ALA A 145 -12.93 -3.80 2.38
C ALA A 145 -14.00 -4.82 1.99
N GLY A 146 -13.62 -6.09 1.86
CA GLY A 146 -14.54 -7.18 1.52
C GLY A 146 -13.81 -8.35 0.87
N THR A 147 -14.50 -9.48 0.72
CA THR A 147 -13.97 -10.65 0.01
C THR A 147 -13.95 -10.44 -1.50
N HIS A 148 -15.00 -9.81 -2.06
CA HIS A 148 -15.14 -9.52 -3.49
C HIS A 148 -15.50 -8.05 -3.72
N GLY A 149 -15.34 -7.56 -4.95
CA GLY A 149 -15.79 -6.26 -5.41
C GLY A 149 -14.95 -5.05 -4.97
N LYS A 150 -13.87 -5.24 -4.20
CA LYS A 150 -13.03 -4.13 -3.70
C LYS A 150 -12.56 -3.20 -4.82
N THR A 151 -11.90 -3.75 -5.83
CA THR A 151 -11.36 -2.98 -6.97
C THR A 151 -12.45 -2.23 -7.71
N THR A 152 -13.55 -2.92 -8.05
CA THR A 152 -14.68 -2.32 -8.79
C THR A 152 -15.33 -1.19 -7.98
N THR A 153 -15.58 -1.43 -6.70
CA THR A 153 -16.21 -0.42 -5.83
C THR A 153 -15.28 0.79 -5.62
N THR A 154 -13.97 0.57 -5.45
CA THR A 154 -13.01 1.66 -5.33
C THR A 154 -12.94 2.49 -6.61
N ALA A 155 -12.85 1.84 -7.77
CA ALA A 155 -12.83 2.52 -9.07
C ALA A 155 -14.11 3.34 -9.31
N LEU A 156 -15.28 2.75 -9.03
CA LEU A 156 -16.57 3.44 -9.16
C LEU A 156 -16.69 4.63 -8.22
N THR A 157 -16.30 4.46 -6.95
CA THR A 157 -16.29 5.56 -5.97
C THR A 157 -15.38 6.69 -6.42
N THR A 158 -14.18 6.37 -6.87
CA THR A 158 -13.22 7.35 -7.39
C THR A 158 -13.79 8.10 -8.59
N TRP A 159 -14.40 7.38 -9.52
CA TRP A 159 -15.01 7.98 -10.72
C TRP A 159 -16.17 8.92 -10.37
N LEU A 160 -17.05 8.52 -9.44
CA LEU A 160 -18.15 9.37 -8.95
C LEU A 160 -17.62 10.62 -8.23
N MET A 161 -16.57 10.49 -7.43
CA MET A 161 -15.95 11.62 -6.76
C MET A 161 -15.34 12.62 -7.75
N GLN A 162 -14.66 12.13 -8.80
CA GLN A 162 -14.18 13.01 -9.89
C GLN A 162 -15.32 13.69 -10.63
N GLY A 163 -16.40 12.96 -10.95
CA GLY A 163 -17.59 13.52 -11.56
C GLY A 163 -18.28 14.59 -10.70
N ALA A 164 -18.13 14.51 -9.38
CA ALA A 164 -18.59 15.52 -8.44
C ALA A 164 -17.61 16.71 -8.27
N GLY A 165 -16.54 16.79 -9.07
CA GLY A 165 -15.55 17.87 -9.02
C GLY A 165 -14.53 17.72 -7.87
N LEU A 166 -14.48 16.56 -7.21
CA LEU A 166 -13.46 16.25 -6.24
C LEU A 166 -12.20 15.71 -6.95
N ASN A 167 -11.05 15.85 -6.31
CA ASN A 167 -9.77 15.33 -6.81
C ASN A 167 -9.28 14.18 -5.91
N PRO A 168 -9.86 12.97 -6.02
CA PRO A 168 -9.48 11.83 -5.17
C PRO A 168 -8.18 11.20 -5.63
N GLY A 169 -7.36 10.76 -4.69
CA GLY A 169 -6.36 9.73 -4.95
C GLY A 169 -7.01 8.34 -4.95
N MET A 170 -6.35 7.36 -5.57
CA MET A 170 -6.78 5.96 -5.62
C MET A 170 -5.58 5.02 -5.55
N LEU A 171 -5.76 3.87 -4.90
CA LEU A 171 -4.84 2.73 -5.03
C LEU A 171 -5.65 1.43 -5.04
N VAL A 172 -5.47 0.62 -6.07
CA VAL A 172 -6.14 -0.69 -6.25
C VAL A 172 -5.16 -1.73 -6.80
N GLY A 173 -5.45 -2.99 -6.56
CA GLY A 173 -4.62 -4.12 -7.01
C GLY A 173 -4.87 -4.59 -8.44
N GLY A 174 -5.50 -3.79 -9.31
CA GLY A 174 -5.78 -4.15 -10.70
C GLY A 174 -6.03 -2.93 -11.55
N VAL A 175 -5.78 -3.02 -12.85
CA VAL A 175 -6.03 -1.94 -13.80
C VAL A 175 -7.53 -1.65 -13.88
N THR A 176 -7.89 -0.40 -13.71
CA THR A 176 -9.28 0.06 -13.80
C THR A 176 -9.54 0.62 -15.20
N LEU A 177 -10.61 0.15 -15.84
CA LEU A 177 -10.93 0.53 -17.22
C LEU A 177 -11.17 2.04 -17.40
N ASN A 178 -11.73 2.70 -16.39
CA ASN A 178 -12.07 4.12 -16.47
C ASN A 178 -10.84 5.04 -16.39
N PHE A 179 -9.75 4.56 -15.78
CA PHE A 179 -8.55 5.35 -15.55
C PHE A 179 -7.34 4.80 -16.27
N ASP A 180 -7.44 3.58 -16.82
CA ASP A 180 -6.31 2.81 -17.36
C ASP A 180 -5.11 2.78 -16.38
N ALA A 181 -5.44 2.69 -15.09
CA ALA A 181 -4.47 2.83 -14.01
C ALA A 181 -4.83 1.96 -12.80
N THR A 182 -3.82 1.65 -11.99
CA THR A 182 -3.96 0.98 -10.70
C THR A 182 -3.90 1.96 -9.52
N TYR A 183 -3.52 3.21 -9.77
CA TYR A 183 -3.49 4.27 -8.77
C TYR A 183 -3.68 5.65 -9.42
N LEU A 184 -4.07 6.61 -8.61
CA LEU A 184 -4.07 8.03 -8.93
C LEU A 184 -3.42 8.78 -7.78
N LEU A 185 -2.48 9.67 -8.09
CA LEU A 185 -1.95 10.61 -7.12
C LEU A 185 -2.90 11.82 -7.00
N GLN A 186 -3.22 12.21 -5.79
CA GLN A 186 -4.01 13.42 -5.56
C GLN A 186 -3.13 14.65 -5.84
N GLY A 187 -3.60 15.54 -6.70
CA GLY A 187 -2.86 16.75 -7.06
C GLY A 187 -2.05 16.66 -8.36
N GLY A 188 -2.04 15.53 -9.06
CA GLY A 188 -1.56 15.42 -10.43
C GLY A 188 -2.64 15.98 -11.37
N ALA A 189 -2.37 17.10 -12.01
CA ALA A 189 -3.12 17.58 -13.16
C ALA A 189 -2.69 16.80 -14.40
#